data_53eb0ca2fa90a87fe5a3198ce6613210
#
_entry.id   53eb0ca2fa90a87fe5a3198ce6613210
#
_cell.length_a   1.000
_cell.length_b   1.000
_cell.length_c   1.000
_cell.angle_alpha   90.00
_cell.angle_beta   90.00
_cell.angle_gamma   90.00
#
_symmetry.space_group_name_H-M   'P 1'
#
loop_
_entity.id
_entity.type
_entity.pdbx_description
1 polymer ?
#
loop_
_entity_poly.entity_id
_entity_poly.type
_entity_poly.pdbx_seq_one_letter_code
_entity_poly.pdbx_strand_id
1 'polypeptide(L)'
;MRDMISVASGFQYSVNIGYDLGSDDKLKNFIPTKSAIRLLEDVLLSVNPQSTDRARVLIGAYGKGKSHIVLTILSMLMKRDLSLFEKLMPKIRDNPRLYQLVENYYESENKILPIVITGSNTSLTQAFLLSLQRTLSDHNLLSAMPETNYRAAVEAIRRWEREFPDTFAKFRQSIDAPAAAFISRLENYDVSAYETFERVYPTLTAGSTFNPFLGFDVVDLYESVAKSLKAKGYSGLYVVYDEFSKFLEANIIDASVSDTKMLQDFAEKCCRSGNLQLHLMLISHKEISNYIDKLPKEKTDGWRGVSERFTHIHLNNNFSQTYEIISSVIQHKDPLWNAFCDTHARDFDALFSRYQKHQMFTDAQSEISREKPTTGRGGCCSSRRLSLLSFRMW
;
A
#
# COMPACT_ATOMS: atom_id res chain seq x y z
N MET A 1 -3.57 29.92 -25.58
CA MET A 1 -3.51 28.54 -25.04
C MET A 1 -3.39 28.48 -23.53
N ARG A 2 -2.46 29.18 -22.89
CA ARG A 2 -2.33 29.18 -21.40
C ARG A 2 -3.61 29.57 -20.64
N ASP A 3 -4.47 30.37 -21.25
CA ASP A 3 -5.74 30.80 -20.66
C ASP A 3 -6.87 29.78 -20.84
N MET A 4 -6.69 28.78 -21.73
CA MET A 4 -7.68 27.76 -22.06
C MET A 4 -7.41 26.42 -21.40
N ILE A 5 -6.17 26.17 -20.96
CA ILE A 5 -5.70 24.89 -20.43
C ILE A 5 -5.05 25.11 -19.06
N SER A 6 -5.32 24.23 -18.11
CA SER A 6 -4.65 24.15 -16.82
C SER A 6 -4.24 22.72 -16.51
N VAL A 7 -3.30 22.56 -15.61
CA VAL A 7 -2.91 21.23 -15.08
C VAL A 7 -3.69 20.97 -13.81
N ALA A 8 -4.23 19.78 -13.66
CA ALA A 8 -4.92 19.36 -12.45
C ALA A 8 -4.04 19.57 -11.22
N SER A 9 -4.58 20.25 -10.21
CA SER A 9 -3.89 20.43 -8.93
C SER A 9 -3.64 19.08 -8.28
N GLY A 10 -2.47 18.90 -7.66
CA GLY A 10 -2.13 17.68 -6.93
C GLY A 10 -1.47 16.56 -7.76
N PHE A 11 -1.39 16.68 -9.10
CA PHE A 11 -0.74 15.67 -9.95
C PHE A 11 0.79 15.64 -9.79
N GLN A 12 1.40 16.73 -9.40
CA GLN A 12 2.87 16.89 -9.36
C GLN A 12 3.53 16.25 -8.13
N TYR A 13 2.78 15.77 -7.15
CA TYR A 13 3.34 15.25 -5.90
C TYR A 13 3.46 13.73 -5.94
N SER A 14 4.66 13.22 -5.61
CA SER A 14 4.86 11.79 -5.37
C SER A 14 3.96 11.32 -4.20
N VAL A 15 3.53 10.07 -4.27
CA VAL A 15 2.78 9.42 -3.20
C VAL A 15 3.74 8.57 -2.38
N ASN A 16 3.74 8.78 -1.07
CA ASN A 16 4.38 7.92 -0.10
C ASN A 16 3.29 7.27 0.76
N ILE A 17 3.13 5.96 0.64
CA ILE A 17 2.00 5.25 1.29
C ILE A 17 2.02 5.47 2.80
N GLY A 18 3.20 5.41 3.43
CA GLY A 18 3.33 5.55 4.88
C GLY A 18 2.90 6.91 5.43
N TYR A 19 3.12 7.99 4.67
CA TYR A 19 2.73 9.35 5.09
C TYR A 19 1.35 9.77 4.59
N ASP A 20 0.96 9.28 3.41
CA ASP A 20 -0.23 9.76 2.72
C ASP A 20 -1.50 8.93 3.02
N LEU A 21 -1.41 7.86 3.83
CA LEU A 21 -2.54 6.95 4.10
C LEU A 21 -3.76 7.69 4.70
N GLY A 22 -3.52 8.78 5.44
CA GLY A 22 -4.55 9.66 5.98
C GLY A 22 -5.01 10.78 5.04
N SER A 23 -4.36 10.98 3.88
CA SER A 23 -4.59 12.15 3.01
C SER A 23 -5.82 12.00 2.12
N ASP A 24 -6.82 12.89 2.29
CA ASP A 24 -8.02 12.94 1.44
C ASP A 24 -7.70 13.43 0.02
N ASP A 25 -6.80 14.39 -0.10
CA ASP A 25 -6.45 14.99 -1.40
C ASP A 25 -5.82 13.99 -2.35
N LYS A 26 -5.02 13.07 -1.83
CA LYS A 26 -4.42 12.00 -2.65
C LYS A 26 -5.50 11.07 -3.20
N LEU A 27 -6.52 10.74 -2.44
CA LEU A 27 -7.62 9.88 -2.87
C LEU A 27 -8.50 10.58 -3.92
N LYS A 28 -8.88 11.85 -3.71
CA LYS A 28 -9.67 12.64 -4.65
C LYS A 28 -8.96 12.85 -5.98
N ASN A 29 -7.62 12.93 -5.97
CA ASN A 29 -6.80 13.13 -7.16
C ASN A 29 -6.33 11.82 -7.81
N PHE A 30 -6.77 10.67 -7.32
CA PHE A 30 -6.44 9.37 -7.93
C PHE A 30 -7.02 9.26 -9.36
N ILE A 31 -6.19 8.82 -10.31
CA ILE A 31 -6.60 8.57 -11.70
C ILE A 31 -6.76 7.06 -11.88
N PRO A 32 -8.00 6.56 -12.01
CA PRO A 32 -8.27 5.13 -12.11
C PRO A 32 -7.95 4.61 -13.52
N THR A 33 -6.82 3.92 -13.67
CA THR A 33 -6.46 3.20 -14.90
C THR A 33 -7.08 1.80 -14.92
N LYS A 34 -7.15 1.17 -16.10
CA LYS A 34 -7.64 -0.22 -16.23
C LYS A 34 -6.85 -1.20 -15.34
N SER A 35 -5.53 -1.01 -15.25
CA SER A 35 -4.68 -1.84 -14.38
C SER A 35 -5.00 -1.64 -12.90
N ALA A 36 -5.31 -0.40 -12.48
CA ALA A 36 -5.72 -0.09 -11.13
C ALA A 36 -7.06 -0.74 -10.76
N ILE A 37 -8.02 -0.69 -11.67
CA ILE A 37 -9.35 -1.32 -11.49
C ILE A 37 -9.21 -2.85 -11.34
N ARG A 38 -8.38 -3.49 -12.18
CA ARG A 38 -8.11 -4.94 -12.07
C ARG A 38 -7.46 -5.29 -10.73
N LEU A 39 -6.43 -4.54 -10.32
CA LEU A 39 -5.78 -4.80 -9.04
C LEU A 39 -6.75 -4.61 -7.85
N LEU A 40 -7.63 -3.61 -7.90
CA LEU A 40 -8.67 -3.42 -6.89
C LEU A 40 -9.63 -4.62 -6.85
N GLU A 41 -10.08 -5.10 -8.02
CA GLU A 41 -10.96 -6.27 -8.12
C GLU A 41 -10.27 -7.53 -7.55
N ASP A 42 -9.01 -7.78 -7.93
CA ASP A 42 -8.22 -8.91 -7.44
C ASP A 42 -8.01 -8.86 -5.92
N VAL A 43 -7.77 -7.67 -5.35
CA VAL A 43 -7.64 -7.51 -3.90
C VAL A 43 -8.96 -7.74 -3.20
N LEU A 44 -10.07 -7.20 -3.68
CA LEU A 44 -11.40 -7.41 -3.08
C LEU A 44 -11.83 -8.89 -3.16
N LEU A 45 -11.52 -9.57 -4.26
CA LEU A 45 -11.74 -11.02 -4.37
C LEU A 45 -10.94 -11.81 -3.34
N SER A 46 -9.72 -11.37 -3.00
CA SER A 46 -8.89 -12.04 -2.02
C SER A 46 -9.36 -11.86 -0.57
N VAL A 47 -10.23 -10.91 -0.31
CA VAL A 47 -10.88 -10.75 1.01
C VAL A 47 -11.85 -11.89 1.31
N ASN A 48 -12.28 -12.64 0.29
CA ASN A 48 -13.06 -13.85 0.53
C ASN A 48 -12.29 -14.86 1.40
N PRO A 49 -12.87 -15.40 2.48
CA PRO A 49 -12.21 -16.39 3.35
C PRO A 49 -11.67 -17.63 2.65
N GLN A 50 -12.26 -18.00 1.53
CA GLN A 50 -11.82 -19.15 0.74
C GLN A 50 -10.67 -18.86 -0.22
N SER A 51 -10.32 -17.59 -0.39
CA SER A 51 -9.21 -17.20 -1.25
C SER A 51 -7.86 -17.60 -0.66
N THR A 52 -6.99 -18.13 -1.48
CA THR A 52 -5.59 -18.42 -1.19
C THR A 52 -4.64 -17.40 -1.81
N ASP A 53 -5.14 -16.48 -2.65
CA ASP A 53 -4.34 -15.46 -3.34
C ASP A 53 -4.19 -14.20 -2.48
N ARG A 54 -3.30 -14.23 -1.48
CA ARG A 54 -3.12 -13.16 -0.49
C ARG A 54 -1.67 -12.70 -0.34
N ALA A 55 -0.73 -13.35 -1.00
CA ALA A 55 0.68 -12.96 -1.05
C ALA A 55 1.03 -12.52 -2.48
N ARG A 56 1.41 -11.24 -2.68
CA ARG A 56 1.57 -10.65 -4.00
C ARG A 56 2.84 -9.84 -4.14
N VAL A 57 3.46 -9.87 -5.32
CA VAL A 57 4.48 -8.91 -5.74
C VAL A 57 3.89 -8.00 -6.81
N LEU A 58 3.78 -6.71 -6.53
CA LEU A 58 3.34 -5.70 -7.48
C LEU A 58 4.55 -5.12 -8.22
N ILE A 59 4.66 -5.41 -9.50
CA ILE A 59 5.82 -5.10 -10.33
C ILE A 59 5.49 -4.01 -11.33
N GLY A 60 6.37 -3.02 -11.44
CA GLY A 60 6.24 -1.97 -12.45
C GLY A 60 7.31 -0.90 -12.32
N ALA A 61 7.72 -0.32 -13.43
CA ALA A 61 8.74 0.73 -13.45
C ALA A 61 8.39 1.94 -12.58
N TYR A 62 9.37 2.80 -12.30
CA TYR A 62 9.15 4.07 -11.60
C TYR A 62 8.12 4.94 -12.33
N GLY A 63 7.36 5.74 -11.58
CA GLY A 63 6.36 6.66 -12.15
C GLY A 63 5.08 5.99 -12.70
N LYS A 64 4.90 4.67 -12.55
CA LYS A 64 3.69 3.95 -13.01
C LYS A 64 2.50 4.03 -12.05
N GLY A 65 2.60 4.83 -10.99
CA GLY A 65 1.50 5.05 -10.05
C GLY A 65 1.26 3.91 -9.05
N LYS A 66 2.19 2.96 -8.87
CA LYS A 66 2.05 1.83 -7.94
C LYS A 66 1.61 2.26 -6.55
N SER A 67 2.37 3.16 -5.92
CA SER A 67 2.09 3.62 -4.55
C SER A 67 0.73 4.31 -4.45
N HIS A 68 0.29 5.05 -5.49
CA HIS A 68 -1.02 5.70 -5.50
C HIS A 68 -2.18 4.69 -5.60
N ILE A 69 -2.03 3.66 -6.44
CA ILE A 69 -3.01 2.58 -6.56
C ILE A 69 -3.13 1.85 -5.22
N VAL A 70 -2.01 1.48 -4.61
CA VAL A 70 -1.98 0.75 -3.34
C VAL A 70 -2.56 1.60 -2.21
N LEU A 71 -2.19 2.89 -2.12
CA LEU A 71 -2.79 3.84 -1.17
C LEU A 71 -4.33 3.86 -1.28
N THR A 72 -4.85 3.94 -2.50
CA THR A 72 -6.29 3.96 -2.76
C THR A 72 -6.96 2.65 -2.31
N ILE A 73 -6.36 1.51 -2.62
CA ILE A 73 -6.87 0.19 -2.21
C ILE A 73 -6.87 0.06 -0.68
N LEU A 74 -5.76 0.40 -0.02
CA LEU A 74 -5.67 0.35 1.45
C LEU A 74 -6.70 1.25 2.13
N SER A 75 -6.94 2.44 1.55
CA SER A 75 -7.96 3.36 2.05
C SER A 75 -9.38 2.78 1.91
N MET A 76 -9.67 2.06 0.83
CA MET A 76 -10.94 1.34 0.69
C MET A 76 -11.06 0.17 1.67
N LEU A 77 -9.98 -0.58 1.91
CA LEU A 77 -9.95 -1.66 2.90
C LEU A 77 -10.14 -1.15 4.34
N MET A 78 -9.75 0.08 4.63
CA MET A 78 -10.06 0.79 5.88
C MET A 78 -11.47 1.33 5.92
N LYS A 79 -12.27 1.16 4.87
CA LYS A 79 -13.63 1.69 4.72
C LYS A 79 -13.71 3.21 4.91
N ARG A 80 -12.77 3.94 4.31
CA ARG A 80 -12.88 5.39 4.25
C ARG A 80 -14.08 5.79 3.40
N ASP A 81 -14.60 6.99 3.62
CA ASP A 81 -15.81 7.49 2.95
C ASP A 81 -15.68 7.37 1.42
N LEU A 82 -16.69 6.78 0.78
CA LEU A 82 -16.72 6.59 -0.67
C LEU A 82 -16.70 7.89 -1.46
N SER A 83 -17.11 9.01 -0.85
CA SER A 83 -17.01 10.35 -1.47
C SER A 83 -15.56 10.76 -1.78
N LEU A 84 -14.58 10.21 -1.07
CA LEU A 84 -13.15 10.46 -1.33
C LEU A 84 -12.66 9.82 -2.64
N PHE A 85 -13.39 8.86 -3.17
CA PHE A 85 -13.05 8.13 -4.40
C PHE A 85 -13.84 8.63 -5.63
N GLU A 86 -14.13 9.93 -5.67
CA GLU A 86 -14.99 10.56 -6.68
C GLU A 86 -14.67 10.16 -8.12
N LYS A 87 -13.38 10.14 -8.50
CA LYS A 87 -12.96 9.75 -9.85
C LYS A 87 -12.97 8.23 -10.08
N LEU A 88 -12.89 7.44 -9.01
CA LEU A 88 -12.88 5.97 -9.07
C LEU A 88 -14.29 5.39 -9.13
N MET A 89 -15.25 5.96 -8.41
CA MET A 89 -16.62 5.44 -8.30
C MET A 89 -17.35 5.28 -9.64
N PRO A 90 -17.24 6.18 -10.63
CA PRO A 90 -17.84 5.96 -11.95
C PRO A 90 -17.29 4.69 -12.62
N LYS A 91 -15.97 4.44 -12.54
CA LYS A 91 -15.36 3.25 -13.12
C LYS A 91 -15.77 1.95 -12.39
N ILE A 92 -16.00 2.02 -11.07
CA ILE A 92 -16.53 0.90 -10.30
C ILE A 92 -17.97 0.61 -10.75
N ARG A 93 -18.81 1.62 -10.89
CA ARG A 93 -20.21 1.48 -11.34
C ARG A 93 -20.35 0.94 -12.77
N ASP A 94 -19.40 1.23 -13.65
CA ASP A 94 -19.34 0.71 -15.01
C ASP A 94 -19.03 -0.81 -15.04
N ASN A 95 -18.52 -1.39 -13.94
CA ASN A 95 -18.26 -2.82 -13.76
C ASN A 95 -19.18 -3.40 -12.69
N PRO A 96 -20.29 -4.06 -13.05
CA PRO A 96 -21.29 -4.56 -12.09
C PRO A 96 -20.71 -5.55 -11.07
N ARG A 97 -19.73 -6.37 -11.47
CA ARG A 97 -19.07 -7.32 -10.58
C ARG A 97 -18.24 -6.60 -9.52
N LEU A 98 -17.44 -5.63 -9.93
CA LEU A 98 -16.63 -4.85 -9.02
C LEU A 98 -17.51 -4.00 -8.08
N TYR A 99 -18.59 -3.41 -8.61
CA TYR A 99 -19.55 -2.67 -7.82
C TYR A 99 -20.12 -3.53 -6.69
N GLN A 100 -20.56 -4.75 -7.00
CA GLN A 100 -21.08 -5.69 -6.01
C GLN A 100 -20.03 -6.08 -4.97
N LEU A 101 -18.75 -6.27 -5.37
CA LEU A 101 -17.66 -6.57 -4.43
C LEU A 101 -17.42 -5.40 -3.46
N VAL A 102 -17.44 -4.17 -3.95
CA VAL A 102 -17.29 -2.97 -3.11
C VAL A 102 -18.47 -2.82 -2.15
N GLU A 103 -19.72 -2.96 -2.63
CA GLU A 103 -20.91 -2.90 -1.77
C GLU A 103 -20.85 -3.96 -0.66
N ASN A 104 -20.65 -5.23 -1.01
CA ASN A 104 -20.58 -6.32 -0.03
C ASN A 104 -19.46 -6.06 1.00
N TYR A 105 -18.32 -5.52 0.57
CA TYR A 105 -17.23 -5.20 1.48
C TYR A 105 -17.61 -4.05 2.43
N TYR A 106 -18.25 -3.00 1.93
CA TYR A 106 -18.64 -1.86 2.76
C TYR A 106 -19.80 -2.18 3.70
N GLU A 107 -20.71 -3.08 3.32
CA GLU A 107 -21.81 -3.58 4.16
C GLU A 107 -21.31 -4.50 5.28
N SER A 108 -20.18 -5.19 5.10
CA SER A 108 -19.59 -6.01 6.17
C SER A 108 -19.22 -5.16 7.38
N GLU A 109 -19.28 -5.69 8.60
CA GLU A 109 -18.98 -4.93 9.81
C GLU A 109 -17.50 -4.61 9.96
N ASN A 110 -16.62 -5.52 9.53
CA ASN A 110 -15.19 -5.47 9.78
C ASN A 110 -14.39 -4.85 8.64
N LYS A 111 -13.34 -4.14 8.98
CA LYS A 111 -12.35 -3.57 8.06
C LYS A 111 -10.99 -4.27 8.19
N ILE A 112 -10.09 -4.07 7.24
CA ILE A 112 -8.72 -4.60 7.29
C ILE A 112 -7.77 -3.47 7.66
N LEU A 113 -6.88 -3.71 8.64
CA LEU A 113 -5.88 -2.75 9.08
C LEU A 113 -4.66 -2.81 8.15
N PRO A 114 -4.28 -1.71 7.46
CA PRO A 114 -3.06 -1.68 6.67
C PRO A 114 -1.84 -1.48 7.56
N ILE A 115 -0.77 -2.22 7.27
CA ILE A 115 0.55 -2.05 7.86
C ILE A 115 1.51 -1.72 6.74
N VAL A 116 2.13 -0.53 6.79
CA VAL A 116 3.03 -0.07 5.73
C VAL A 116 4.47 -0.13 6.22
N ILE A 117 5.27 -0.96 5.56
CA ILE A 117 6.71 -1.08 5.81
C ILE A 117 7.43 -0.16 4.83
N THR A 118 8.23 0.75 5.37
CA THR A 118 9.06 1.69 4.60
C THR A 118 10.49 1.62 5.09
N GLY A 119 11.45 1.87 4.20
CA GLY A 119 12.88 1.89 4.55
C GLY A 119 13.64 0.65 4.09
N SER A 120 14.97 0.80 3.96
CA SER A 120 15.84 -0.20 3.34
C SER A 120 16.99 -0.69 4.22
N ASN A 121 17.19 -0.11 5.41
CA ASN A 121 18.45 -0.25 6.14
C ASN A 121 18.40 -1.19 7.36
N THR A 122 17.30 -1.91 7.55
CA THR A 122 17.12 -2.85 8.67
C THR A 122 16.91 -4.27 8.15
N SER A 123 17.15 -5.27 9.00
CA SER A 123 16.73 -6.64 8.67
C SER A 123 15.21 -6.70 8.40
N LEU A 124 14.77 -7.63 7.57
CA LEU A 124 13.34 -7.80 7.28
C LEU A 124 12.53 -8.02 8.57
N THR A 125 13.01 -8.89 9.44
CA THR A 125 12.41 -9.14 10.75
C THR A 125 12.16 -7.84 11.53
N GLN A 126 13.17 -6.97 11.65
CA GLN A 126 13.01 -5.70 12.35
C GLN A 126 12.03 -4.76 11.64
N ALA A 127 12.09 -4.68 10.30
CA ALA A 127 11.20 -3.84 9.51
C ALA A 127 9.72 -4.21 9.74
N PHE A 128 9.40 -5.51 9.74
CA PHE A 128 8.06 -6.01 10.01
C PHE A 128 7.62 -5.69 11.45
N LEU A 129 8.47 -5.96 12.42
CA LEU A 129 8.16 -5.73 13.84
C LEU A 129 7.89 -4.26 14.15
N LEU A 130 8.80 -3.37 13.73
CA LEU A 130 8.68 -1.93 13.96
C LEU A 130 7.44 -1.34 13.28
N SER A 131 7.13 -1.80 12.05
CA SER A 131 5.96 -1.31 11.33
C SER A 131 4.65 -1.77 11.97
N LEU A 132 4.60 -3.00 12.47
CA LEU A 132 3.45 -3.49 13.24
C LEU A 132 3.23 -2.66 14.49
N GLN A 133 4.27 -2.49 15.31
CA GLN A 133 4.23 -1.74 16.56
C GLN A 133 3.79 -0.28 16.33
N ARG A 134 4.41 0.40 15.35
CA ARG A 134 4.05 1.76 14.97
C ARG A 134 2.58 1.86 14.55
N THR A 135 2.12 0.98 13.68
CA THR A 135 0.73 1.00 13.22
C THR A 135 -0.26 0.81 14.36
N LEU A 136 0.01 -0.13 15.27
CA LEU A 136 -0.85 -0.35 16.44
C LEU A 136 -0.86 0.87 17.39
N SER A 137 0.28 1.53 17.57
CA SER A 137 0.38 2.79 18.33
C SER A 137 -0.42 3.91 17.67
N ASP A 138 -0.23 4.15 16.38
CA ASP A 138 -0.88 5.22 15.63
C ASP A 138 -2.42 5.08 15.62
N HIS A 139 -2.93 3.85 15.74
CA HIS A 139 -4.35 3.54 15.78
C HIS A 139 -4.92 3.31 17.19
N ASN A 140 -4.14 3.52 18.25
CA ASN A 140 -4.51 3.23 19.65
C ASN A 140 -4.92 1.74 19.86
N LEU A 141 -4.22 0.83 19.20
CA LEU A 141 -4.49 -0.61 19.21
C LEU A 141 -3.40 -1.42 19.95
N LEU A 142 -2.51 -0.78 20.70
CA LEU A 142 -1.42 -1.46 21.43
C LEU A 142 -1.91 -2.57 22.36
N SER A 143 -3.14 -2.45 22.86
CA SER A 143 -3.77 -3.53 23.67
C SER A 143 -4.07 -4.81 22.87
N ALA A 144 -3.91 -4.80 21.53
CA ALA A 144 -3.98 -6.00 20.71
C ALA A 144 -2.65 -6.76 20.64
N MET A 145 -1.58 -6.17 21.18
CA MET A 145 -0.28 -6.84 21.27
C MET A 145 -0.36 -8.04 22.21
N PRO A 146 0.33 -9.14 21.90
CA PRO A 146 0.37 -10.29 22.79
C PRO A 146 0.89 -9.93 24.18
N GLU A 147 0.43 -10.66 25.18
CA GLU A 147 0.92 -10.57 26.59
C GLU A 147 2.44 -10.62 26.71
N THR A 148 3.10 -11.22 25.73
CA THR A 148 4.55 -11.36 25.64
C THR A 148 5.31 -10.03 25.66
N ASN A 149 4.73 -8.93 25.14
CA ASN A 149 5.38 -7.61 25.16
C ASN A 149 5.49 -7.06 26.58
N TYR A 150 4.45 -7.21 27.34
CA TYR A 150 4.41 -6.80 28.72
C TYR A 150 5.38 -7.63 29.56
N ARG A 151 5.44 -8.95 29.31
CA ARG A 151 6.42 -9.84 29.95
C ARG A 151 7.84 -9.45 29.59
N ALA A 152 8.14 -9.17 28.33
CA ALA A 152 9.47 -8.73 27.91
C ALA A 152 9.88 -7.41 28.58
N ALA A 153 8.95 -6.48 28.74
CA ALA A 153 9.20 -5.24 29.48
C ALA A 153 9.48 -5.50 30.97
N VAL A 154 8.67 -6.36 31.60
CA VAL A 154 8.89 -6.79 33.00
C VAL A 154 10.25 -7.48 33.16
N GLU A 155 10.61 -8.38 32.26
CA GLU A 155 11.91 -9.07 32.29
C GLU A 155 13.08 -8.10 32.11
N ALA A 156 12.95 -7.11 31.22
CA ALA A 156 13.96 -6.08 31.04
C ALA A 156 14.16 -5.27 32.32
N ILE A 157 13.08 -4.84 33.01
CA ILE A 157 13.16 -4.12 34.27
C ILE A 157 13.80 -4.98 35.38
N ARG A 158 13.37 -6.26 35.49
CA ARG A 158 13.93 -7.20 36.46
C ARG A 158 15.40 -7.51 36.19
N ARG A 159 15.79 -7.53 34.90
CA ARG A 159 17.19 -7.68 34.49
C ARG A 159 18.01 -6.47 34.92
N TRP A 160 17.50 -5.23 34.69
CA TRP A 160 18.19 -4.03 35.19
C TRP A 160 18.36 -4.04 36.70
N GLU A 161 17.34 -4.47 37.42
CA GLU A 161 17.41 -4.57 38.88
C GLU A 161 18.52 -5.52 39.35
N ARG A 162 18.70 -6.66 38.66
CA ARG A 162 19.71 -7.66 39.07
C ARG A 162 21.11 -7.36 38.55
N GLU A 163 21.21 -6.92 37.27
CA GLU A 163 22.48 -6.92 36.53
C GLU A 163 23.01 -5.49 36.26
N PHE A 164 22.15 -4.49 36.26
CA PHE A 164 22.47 -3.11 35.90
C PHE A 164 21.90 -2.08 36.90
N PRO A 165 22.40 -2.01 38.16
CA PRO A 165 21.82 -1.17 39.22
C PRO A 165 21.72 0.31 38.85
N ASP A 166 22.70 0.86 38.11
CA ASP A 166 22.70 2.26 37.70
C ASP A 166 21.58 2.56 36.68
N THR A 167 21.34 1.63 35.74
CA THR A 167 20.23 1.72 34.79
C THR A 167 18.89 1.63 35.52
N PHE A 168 18.78 0.72 36.47
CA PHE A 168 17.58 0.59 37.27
C PHE A 168 17.31 1.83 38.15
N ALA A 169 18.35 2.46 38.71
CA ALA A 169 18.21 3.71 39.45
C ALA A 169 17.68 4.85 38.55
N LYS A 170 18.21 4.99 37.33
CA LYS A 170 17.71 5.96 36.34
C LYS A 170 16.28 5.64 35.90
N PHE A 171 15.95 4.38 35.70
CA PHE A 171 14.57 3.94 35.38
C PHE A 171 13.60 4.40 36.49
N ARG A 172 13.92 4.14 37.77
CA ARG A 172 13.09 4.56 38.91
C ARG A 172 12.87 6.07 38.98
N GLN A 173 13.83 6.88 38.52
CA GLN A 173 13.69 8.34 38.45
C GLN A 173 12.83 8.80 37.26
N SER A 174 12.69 7.95 36.26
CA SER A 174 11.96 8.28 35.00
C SER A 174 10.48 7.86 35.01
N ILE A 175 10.05 7.17 36.04
CA ILE A 175 8.67 6.70 36.22
C ILE A 175 8.00 7.41 37.41
N ASP A 176 6.69 7.58 37.34
CA ASP A 176 5.85 8.31 38.31
C ASP A 176 5.33 7.44 39.46
N ALA A 177 5.77 6.18 39.55
CA ALA A 177 5.33 5.21 40.55
C ALA A 177 6.51 4.36 41.07
N PRO A 178 6.39 3.71 42.24
CA PRO A 178 7.37 2.71 42.66
C PRO A 178 7.55 1.61 41.63
N ALA A 179 8.79 1.14 41.40
CA ALA A 179 9.08 0.13 40.38
C ALA A 179 8.22 -1.13 40.51
N ALA A 180 7.95 -1.60 41.70
CA ALA A 180 7.08 -2.75 41.95
C ALA A 180 5.63 -2.50 41.51
N ALA A 181 5.09 -1.31 41.74
CA ALA A 181 3.76 -0.93 41.29
C ALA A 181 3.71 -0.79 39.77
N PHE A 182 4.77 -0.24 39.17
CA PHE A 182 4.90 -0.14 37.73
C PHE A 182 4.97 -1.51 37.06
N ILE A 183 5.75 -2.45 37.61
CA ILE A 183 5.80 -3.84 37.15
C ILE A 183 4.42 -4.49 37.25
N SER A 184 3.71 -4.30 38.39
CA SER A 184 2.36 -4.84 38.57
C SER A 184 1.37 -4.29 37.52
N ARG A 185 1.48 -3.00 37.12
CA ARG A 185 0.69 -2.43 36.02
C ARG A 185 1.00 -3.12 34.69
N LEU A 186 2.26 -3.36 34.39
CA LEU A 186 2.65 -4.12 33.19
C LEU A 186 2.12 -5.56 33.23
N GLU A 187 2.23 -6.24 34.38
CA GLU A 187 1.69 -7.61 34.54
C GLU A 187 0.15 -7.67 34.38
N ASN A 188 -0.55 -6.55 34.63
CA ASN A 188 -1.97 -6.38 34.41
C ASN A 188 -2.30 -5.76 33.03
N TYR A 189 -1.35 -5.74 32.10
CA TYR A 189 -1.51 -5.28 30.72
C TYR A 189 -1.94 -3.80 30.60
N ASP A 190 -1.50 -2.94 31.51
CA ASP A 190 -1.74 -1.50 31.47
C ASP A 190 -0.99 -0.86 30.30
N VAL A 191 -1.74 -0.40 29.30
CA VAL A 191 -1.22 0.19 28.06
C VAL A 191 -0.38 1.44 28.37
N SER A 192 -0.82 2.29 29.31
CA SER A 192 -0.10 3.53 29.64
C SER A 192 1.23 3.28 30.33
N ALA A 193 1.32 2.19 31.11
CA ALA A 193 2.58 1.75 31.68
C ALA A 193 3.54 1.24 30.60
N TYR A 194 3.03 0.51 29.63
CA TYR A 194 3.84 0.02 28.52
C TYR A 194 4.35 1.16 27.62
N GLU A 195 3.50 2.12 27.25
CA GLU A 195 3.90 3.32 26.49
C GLU A 195 4.96 4.15 27.25
N THR A 196 4.82 4.27 28.57
CA THR A 196 5.82 4.95 29.41
C THR A 196 7.14 4.20 29.39
N PHE A 197 7.12 2.86 29.50
CA PHE A 197 8.31 2.04 29.43
C PHE A 197 9.01 2.18 28.06
N GLU A 198 8.27 2.09 26.98
CA GLU A 198 8.78 2.24 25.62
C GLU A 198 9.46 3.60 25.38
N ARG A 199 8.87 4.66 25.89
CA ARG A 199 9.41 6.03 25.79
C ARG A 199 10.70 6.21 26.59
N VAL A 200 10.78 5.58 27.76
CA VAL A 200 11.92 5.71 28.67
C VAL A 200 13.08 4.79 28.27
N TYR A 201 12.80 3.64 27.67
CA TYR A 201 13.80 2.62 27.35
C TYR A 201 15.00 3.15 26.53
N PRO A 202 14.84 3.94 25.44
CA PRO A 202 15.97 4.48 24.69
C PRO A 202 16.88 5.39 25.51
N THR A 203 16.33 6.13 26.46
CA THR A 203 17.13 7.02 27.33
C THR A 203 18.03 6.25 28.27
N LEU A 204 17.69 5.01 28.60
CA LEU A 204 18.40 4.11 29.49
C LEU A 204 19.37 3.17 28.77
N THR A 205 19.22 3.00 27.46
CA THR A 205 19.94 2.00 26.67
C THR A 205 20.73 2.62 25.50
N ALA A 206 21.27 3.83 25.72
CA ALA A 206 22.11 4.55 24.76
C ALA A 206 21.42 4.72 23.36
N GLY A 207 20.12 5.00 23.35
CA GLY A 207 19.34 5.23 22.13
C GLY A 207 18.77 3.97 21.48
N SER A 208 18.96 2.79 22.05
CA SER A 208 18.39 1.55 21.53
C SER A 208 16.87 1.53 21.72
N THR A 209 16.11 1.22 20.67
CA THR A 209 14.66 0.99 20.79
C THR A 209 14.38 -0.32 21.50
N PHE A 210 13.33 -0.35 22.32
CA PHE A 210 12.88 -1.60 22.94
C PHE A 210 12.36 -2.55 21.85
N ASN A 211 12.89 -3.76 21.82
CA ASN A 211 12.41 -4.82 20.94
C ASN A 211 11.88 -5.98 21.79
N PRO A 212 10.58 -6.00 22.08
CA PRO A 212 9.94 -7.05 22.88
C PRO A 212 9.95 -8.41 22.21
N PHE A 213 10.30 -8.46 20.92
CA PHE A 213 10.16 -9.62 20.05
C PHE A 213 11.47 -10.38 19.81
N LEU A 214 12.52 -10.04 20.56
CA LEU A 214 13.78 -10.80 20.50
C LEU A 214 13.49 -12.27 20.86
N GLY A 215 13.47 -13.13 19.82
CA GLY A 215 13.19 -14.57 19.96
C GLY A 215 11.78 -15.02 19.56
N PHE A 216 10.89 -14.11 19.13
CA PHE A 216 9.57 -14.47 18.60
C PHE A 216 9.58 -14.63 17.09
N ASP A 217 8.75 -15.57 16.59
CA ASP A 217 8.46 -15.69 15.19
C ASP A 217 7.54 -14.53 14.75
N VAL A 218 7.97 -13.77 13.73
CA VAL A 218 7.23 -12.61 13.20
C VAL A 218 5.86 -13.02 12.70
N VAL A 219 5.76 -14.18 12.05
CA VAL A 219 4.53 -14.66 11.43
C VAL A 219 3.49 -15.00 12.50
N ASP A 220 3.92 -15.67 13.56
CA ASP A 220 3.06 -16.02 14.69
C ASP A 220 2.59 -14.77 15.45
N LEU A 221 3.44 -13.76 15.54
CA LEU A 221 3.07 -12.48 16.13
C LEU A 221 1.96 -11.78 15.33
N TYR A 222 2.13 -11.66 14.00
CA TYR A 222 1.13 -11.06 13.14
C TYR A 222 -0.20 -11.81 13.21
N GLU A 223 -0.15 -13.15 13.26
CA GLU A 223 -1.34 -13.98 13.45
C GLU A 223 -2.04 -13.70 14.78
N SER A 224 -1.28 -13.61 15.87
CA SER A 224 -1.80 -13.34 17.21
C SER A 224 -2.45 -11.96 17.28
N VAL A 225 -1.79 -10.93 16.75
CA VAL A 225 -2.34 -9.57 16.65
C VAL A 225 -3.62 -9.55 15.82
N ALA A 226 -3.63 -10.20 14.65
CA ALA A 226 -4.83 -10.26 13.82
C ALA A 226 -6.00 -10.94 14.53
N LYS A 227 -5.75 -11.98 15.34
CA LYS A 227 -6.77 -12.62 16.20
C LYS A 227 -7.33 -11.65 17.24
N SER A 228 -6.46 -10.90 17.92
CA SER A 228 -6.85 -9.92 18.94
C SER A 228 -7.65 -8.76 18.36
N LEU A 229 -7.34 -8.35 17.12
CA LEU A 229 -8.00 -7.24 16.44
C LEU A 229 -9.45 -7.55 16.01
N LYS A 230 -9.85 -8.82 15.93
CA LYS A 230 -11.24 -9.19 15.61
C LYS A 230 -12.25 -8.59 16.57
N ALA A 231 -11.94 -8.59 17.85
CA ALA A 231 -12.81 -7.99 18.88
C ALA A 231 -12.89 -6.44 18.77
N LYS A 232 -12.03 -5.83 17.94
CA LYS A 232 -11.95 -4.38 17.73
C LYS A 232 -12.48 -3.93 16.36
N GLY A 233 -13.22 -4.80 15.65
CA GLY A 233 -13.84 -4.49 14.37
C GLY A 233 -12.90 -4.62 13.16
N TYR A 234 -11.86 -5.43 13.27
CA TYR A 234 -10.96 -5.72 12.13
C TYR A 234 -11.08 -7.20 11.75
N SER A 235 -11.18 -7.48 10.44
CA SER A 235 -11.12 -8.85 9.92
C SER A 235 -9.71 -9.38 9.78
N GLY A 236 -8.71 -8.50 9.72
CA GLY A 236 -7.31 -8.89 9.59
C GLY A 236 -6.37 -7.73 9.27
N LEU A 237 -5.22 -8.09 8.69
CA LEU A 237 -4.11 -7.19 8.40
C LEU A 237 -3.77 -7.25 6.91
N TYR A 238 -3.49 -6.08 6.32
CA TYR A 238 -2.92 -5.98 4.98
C TYR A 238 -1.54 -5.33 5.05
N VAL A 239 -0.51 -6.15 4.92
CA VAL A 239 0.89 -5.71 5.01
C VAL A 239 1.38 -5.30 3.64
N VAL A 240 1.93 -4.10 3.52
CA VAL A 240 2.55 -3.59 2.29
C VAL A 240 3.98 -3.21 2.57
N TYR A 241 4.92 -3.80 1.84
CA TYR A 241 6.30 -3.33 1.83
C TYR A 241 6.49 -2.40 0.62
N ASP A 242 6.40 -1.08 0.88
CA ASP A 242 6.67 -0.09 -0.15
C ASP A 242 8.18 -0.01 -0.43
N GLU A 243 8.53 0.14 -1.70
CA GLU A 243 9.92 0.19 -2.16
C GLU A 243 10.77 -1.07 -1.81
N PHE A 244 10.16 -2.26 -1.81
CA PHE A 244 10.87 -3.53 -1.55
C PHE A 244 12.08 -3.74 -2.47
N SER A 245 12.05 -3.21 -3.69
CA SER A 245 13.21 -3.21 -4.59
C SER A 245 14.44 -2.49 -4.01
N LYS A 246 14.26 -1.42 -3.22
CA LYS A 246 15.40 -0.75 -2.55
C LYS A 246 16.03 -1.66 -1.50
N PHE A 247 15.20 -2.42 -0.77
CA PHE A 247 15.71 -3.44 0.15
C PHE A 247 16.52 -4.50 -0.61
N LEU A 248 16.02 -5.01 -1.75
CA LEU A 248 16.74 -5.99 -2.57
C LEU A 248 18.05 -5.42 -3.09
N GLU A 249 18.06 -4.19 -3.61
CA GLU A 249 19.26 -3.53 -4.13
C GLU A 249 20.33 -3.30 -3.05
N ALA A 250 19.92 -2.94 -1.85
CA ALA A 250 20.86 -2.62 -0.76
C ALA A 250 21.31 -3.85 0.04
N ASN A 251 20.43 -4.83 0.26
CA ASN A 251 20.64 -5.85 1.29
C ASN A 251 20.55 -7.29 0.78
N ILE A 252 20.28 -7.54 -0.51
CA ILE A 252 20.06 -8.90 -1.00
C ILE A 252 21.27 -9.83 -0.78
N ILE A 253 22.48 -9.25 -0.82
CA ILE A 253 23.73 -9.98 -0.58
C ILE A 253 23.87 -10.34 0.90
N ASP A 254 23.46 -9.45 1.79
CA ASP A 254 23.61 -9.58 3.24
C ASP A 254 22.39 -10.20 3.92
N ALA A 255 21.26 -10.31 3.19
CA ALA A 255 20.06 -10.95 3.70
C ALA A 255 20.35 -12.36 4.23
N SER A 256 19.90 -12.61 5.43
CA SER A 256 20.08 -13.89 6.10
C SER A 256 19.15 -14.98 5.54
N VAL A 257 19.48 -16.22 5.74
CA VAL A 257 18.59 -17.36 5.44
C VAL A 257 17.28 -17.23 6.25
N SER A 258 17.35 -16.68 7.46
CA SER A 258 16.16 -16.46 8.28
C SER A 258 15.23 -15.39 7.69
N ASP A 259 15.75 -14.35 7.01
CA ASP A 259 14.93 -13.34 6.36
C ASP A 259 14.14 -13.90 5.18
N THR A 260 14.78 -14.69 4.33
CA THR A 260 14.08 -15.36 3.20
C THR A 260 13.06 -16.37 3.69
N LYS A 261 13.40 -17.12 4.73
CA LYS A 261 12.48 -18.08 5.35
C LYS A 261 11.27 -17.36 5.95
N MET A 262 11.47 -16.26 6.68
CA MET A 262 10.39 -15.47 7.25
C MET A 262 9.41 -14.99 6.18
N LEU A 263 9.88 -14.50 5.02
CA LEU A 263 9.01 -14.11 3.91
C LEU A 263 8.24 -15.29 3.31
N GLN A 264 8.87 -16.45 3.18
CA GLN A 264 8.23 -17.67 2.69
C GLN A 264 7.12 -18.11 3.65
N ASP A 265 7.43 -18.20 4.94
CA ASP A 265 6.48 -18.61 5.99
C ASP A 265 5.31 -17.60 6.09
N PHE A 266 5.59 -16.30 5.95
CA PHE A 266 4.56 -15.26 5.94
C PHE A 266 3.63 -15.40 4.73
N ALA A 267 4.17 -15.61 3.53
CA ALA A 267 3.37 -15.82 2.33
C ALA A 267 2.48 -17.08 2.44
N GLU A 268 3.01 -18.18 2.94
CA GLU A 268 2.23 -19.40 3.19
C GLU A 268 1.13 -19.17 4.24
N LYS A 269 1.44 -18.40 5.30
CA LYS A 269 0.46 -18.06 6.32
C LYS A 269 -0.66 -17.19 5.73
N CYS A 270 -0.35 -16.23 4.88
CA CYS A 270 -1.34 -15.42 4.17
C CYS A 270 -2.30 -16.31 3.37
N CYS A 271 -1.76 -17.23 2.57
CA CYS A 271 -2.56 -18.16 1.75
C CYS A 271 -3.49 -19.06 2.58
N ARG A 272 -3.11 -19.40 3.81
CA ARG A 272 -3.86 -20.30 4.70
C ARG A 272 -4.66 -19.56 5.78
N SER A 273 -4.65 -18.22 5.79
CA SER A 273 -5.23 -17.43 6.88
C SER A 273 -6.76 -17.46 6.96
N GLY A 274 -7.46 -17.84 5.88
CA GLY A 274 -8.93 -18.00 5.88
C GLY A 274 -9.66 -16.77 6.39
N ASN A 275 -10.44 -16.94 7.44
CA ASN A 275 -11.19 -15.85 8.09
C ASN A 275 -10.31 -14.83 8.83
N LEU A 276 -9.01 -15.11 9.02
CA LEU A 276 -8.13 -14.20 9.73
C LEU A 276 -7.60 -13.07 8.84
N GLN A 277 -7.74 -13.17 7.53
CA GLN A 277 -7.42 -12.12 6.56
C GLN A 277 -6.00 -11.53 6.71
N LEU A 278 -4.98 -12.38 6.63
CA LEU A 278 -3.60 -11.93 6.51
C LEU A 278 -3.24 -11.77 5.04
N HIS A 279 -2.76 -10.60 4.65
CA HIS A 279 -2.33 -10.28 3.30
C HIS A 279 -0.94 -9.68 3.31
N LEU A 280 -0.14 -9.97 2.29
CA LEU A 280 1.19 -9.39 2.10
C LEU A 280 1.38 -8.96 0.64
N MET A 281 1.76 -7.68 0.43
CA MET A 281 2.10 -7.14 -0.87
C MET A 281 3.50 -6.52 -0.84
N LEU A 282 4.38 -7.00 -1.70
CA LEU A 282 5.71 -6.44 -1.92
C LEU A 282 5.66 -5.56 -3.18
N ILE A 283 6.11 -4.31 -3.09
CA ILE A 283 6.14 -3.41 -4.25
C ILE A 283 7.55 -3.36 -4.81
N SER A 284 7.71 -3.81 -6.06
CA SER A 284 9.00 -3.87 -6.73
C SER A 284 8.99 -3.16 -8.09
N HIS A 285 10.20 -2.80 -8.56
CA HIS A 285 10.39 -2.22 -9.89
C HIS A 285 10.63 -3.28 -10.95
N LYS A 286 11.22 -4.41 -10.56
CA LYS A 286 11.56 -5.56 -11.41
C LYS A 286 11.15 -6.84 -10.70
N GLU A 287 11.17 -7.95 -11.43
CA GLU A 287 11.05 -9.29 -10.86
C GLU A 287 12.13 -9.56 -9.82
N ILE A 288 11.79 -10.33 -8.78
CA ILE A 288 12.77 -10.76 -7.77
C ILE A 288 13.92 -11.54 -8.45
N SER A 289 13.60 -12.35 -9.46
CA SER A 289 14.57 -13.09 -10.27
C SER A 289 15.68 -12.20 -10.84
N ASN A 290 15.37 -10.97 -11.25
CA ASN A 290 16.35 -10.06 -11.83
C ASN A 290 17.38 -9.52 -10.83
N TYR A 291 17.16 -9.70 -9.54
CA TYR A 291 18.08 -9.28 -8.48
C TYR A 291 18.99 -10.43 -8.01
N ILE A 292 18.61 -11.68 -8.25
CA ILE A 292 19.28 -12.87 -7.71
C ILE A 292 20.31 -13.50 -8.66
N ASP A 293 20.36 -13.10 -9.93
CA ASP A 293 21.23 -13.71 -10.97
C ASP A 293 22.72 -13.73 -10.63
N LYS A 294 23.18 -12.84 -9.75
CA LYS A 294 24.59 -12.71 -9.34
C LYS A 294 24.90 -13.26 -7.96
N LEU A 295 23.91 -13.86 -7.28
CA LEU A 295 24.06 -14.36 -5.93
C LEU A 295 24.67 -15.78 -5.91
N PRO A 296 25.35 -16.17 -4.81
CA PRO A 296 25.69 -17.56 -4.56
C PRO A 296 24.46 -18.47 -4.59
N LYS A 297 24.63 -19.72 -5.03
CA LYS A 297 23.53 -20.67 -5.25
C LYS A 297 22.59 -20.82 -4.05
N GLU A 298 23.15 -20.91 -2.86
CA GLU A 298 22.39 -21.08 -1.61
C GLU A 298 21.43 -19.89 -1.35
N LYS A 299 21.88 -18.65 -1.59
CA LYS A 299 21.04 -17.46 -1.48
C LYS A 299 20.04 -17.35 -2.62
N THR A 300 20.44 -17.73 -3.84
CA THR A 300 19.55 -17.78 -5.00
C THR A 300 18.37 -18.71 -4.77
N ASP A 301 18.61 -19.89 -4.21
CA ASP A 301 17.56 -20.87 -3.92
C ASP A 301 16.57 -20.34 -2.86
N GLY A 302 17.07 -19.65 -1.82
CA GLY A 302 16.23 -18.99 -0.82
C GLY A 302 15.29 -17.94 -1.42
N TRP A 303 15.81 -17.04 -2.25
CA TRP A 303 15.03 -15.98 -2.90
C TRP A 303 14.10 -16.53 -4.00
N ARG A 304 14.50 -17.60 -4.70
CA ARG A 304 13.60 -18.29 -5.64
C ARG A 304 12.41 -18.87 -4.89
N GLY A 305 12.64 -19.49 -3.74
CA GLY A 305 11.58 -20.00 -2.87
C GLY A 305 10.64 -18.91 -2.37
N VAL A 306 11.13 -17.66 -2.15
CA VAL A 306 10.27 -16.50 -1.90
C VAL A 306 9.44 -16.20 -3.13
N SER A 307 10.08 -15.99 -4.29
CA SER A 307 9.39 -15.60 -5.53
C SER A 307 8.25 -16.55 -5.92
N GLU A 308 8.44 -17.86 -5.76
CA GLU A 308 7.46 -18.90 -6.12
C GLU A 308 6.20 -18.91 -5.23
N ARG A 309 6.25 -18.30 -4.03
CA ARG A 309 5.12 -18.22 -3.10
C ARG A 309 4.24 -17.01 -3.26
N PHE A 310 4.62 -16.10 -4.16
CA PHE A 310 3.88 -14.87 -4.40
C PHE A 310 3.23 -14.88 -5.78
N THR A 311 2.04 -14.32 -5.88
CA THR A 311 1.41 -14.00 -7.17
C THR A 311 2.03 -12.72 -7.73
N HIS A 312 2.59 -12.80 -8.93
CA HIS A 312 3.23 -11.67 -9.59
C HIS A 312 2.23 -10.86 -10.41
N ILE A 313 2.08 -9.57 -10.10
CA ILE A 313 1.17 -8.66 -10.77
C ILE A 313 1.97 -7.56 -11.47
N HIS A 314 1.89 -7.53 -12.80
CA HIS A 314 2.58 -6.55 -13.61
C HIS A 314 1.69 -5.34 -13.93
N LEU A 315 2.11 -4.16 -13.48
CA LEU A 315 1.51 -2.90 -13.90
C LEU A 315 2.15 -2.44 -15.22
N ASN A 316 1.65 -2.97 -16.31
CA ASN A 316 2.03 -2.57 -17.65
C ASN A 316 1.05 -1.49 -18.13
N ASN A 317 1.49 -0.24 -18.20
CA ASN A 317 0.73 0.79 -18.87
C ASN A 317 0.97 0.68 -20.36
N ASN A 318 -0.08 0.40 -21.10
CA ASN A 318 -0.06 0.55 -22.55
C ASN A 318 -0.21 2.04 -22.94
N PHE A 319 -0.03 2.35 -24.20
CA PHE A 319 -0.16 3.73 -24.70
C PHE A 319 -1.55 4.32 -24.41
N SER A 320 -2.61 3.52 -24.49
CA SER A 320 -3.99 3.93 -24.18
C SER A 320 -4.14 4.45 -22.75
N GLN A 321 -3.55 3.76 -21.76
CA GLN A 321 -3.57 4.20 -20.37
C GLN A 321 -2.74 5.47 -20.14
N THR A 322 -1.64 5.64 -20.86
CA THR A 322 -0.83 6.87 -20.80
C THR A 322 -1.65 8.06 -21.32
N TYR A 323 -2.39 7.89 -22.38
CA TYR A 323 -3.30 8.93 -22.89
C TYR A 323 -4.45 9.22 -21.93
N GLU A 324 -5.01 8.23 -21.27
CA GLU A 324 -6.07 8.40 -20.26
C GLU A 324 -5.55 9.23 -19.05
N ILE A 325 -4.32 8.96 -18.59
CA ILE A 325 -3.67 9.76 -17.55
C ILE A 325 -3.47 11.19 -18.02
N ILE A 326 -2.90 11.42 -19.20
CA ILE A 326 -2.66 12.76 -19.76
C ILE A 326 -3.98 13.54 -19.88
N SER A 327 -5.04 12.90 -20.40
CA SER A 327 -6.35 13.54 -20.52
C SER A 327 -6.98 13.91 -19.19
N SER A 328 -6.70 13.16 -18.16
CA SER A 328 -7.19 13.44 -16.80
C SER A 328 -6.40 14.55 -16.09
N VAL A 329 -5.15 14.76 -16.52
CA VAL A 329 -4.25 15.80 -15.97
C VAL A 329 -4.49 17.17 -16.62
N ILE A 330 -4.79 17.16 -17.92
CA ILE A 330 -5.05 18.39 -18.66
C ILE A 330 -6.52 18.78 -18.47
N GLN A 331 -6.73 19.89 -17.77
CA GLN A 331 -8.07 20.45 -17.57
C GLN A 331 -8.31 21.58 -18.57
N HIS A 332 -9.51 21.63 -19.14
CA HIS A 332 -9.95 22.67 -20.04
C HIS A 332 -10.82 23.69 -19.30
N LYS A 333 -10.65 24.97 -19.63
CA LYS A 333 -11.58 26.03 -19.21
C LYS A 333 -12.69 26.09 -20.23
N ASP A 334 -13.80 25.41 -19.95
CA ASP A 334 -14.85 25.04 -20.90
C ASP A 334 -15.34 26.13 -21.85
N PRO A 335 -15.67 27.38 -21.43
CA PRO A 335 -16.16 28.37 -22.36
C PRO A 335 -15.14 28.75 -23.45
N LEU A 336 -13.88 28.96 -23.07
CA LEU A 336 -12.82 29.35 -23.99
C LEU A 336 -12.37 28.20 -24.87
N TRP A 337 -12.30 26.99 -24.26
CA TRP A 337 -11.92 25.77 -24.97
C TRP A 337 -12.95 25.38 -26.02
N ASN A 338 -14.24 25.40 -25.69
CA ASN A 338 -15.31 25.06 -26.62
C ASN A 338 -15.34 26.03 -27.81
N ALA A 339 -15.25 27.35 -27.56
CA ALA A 339 -15.17 28.35 -28.64
C ALA A 339 -13.96 28.14 -29.57
N PHE A 340 -12.80 27.75 -29.00
CA PHE A 340 -11.61 27.41 -29.76
C PHE A 340 -11.83 26.15 -30.63
N CYS A 341 -12.44 25.10 -30.04
CA CYS A 341 -12.75 23.87 -30.77
C CYS A 341 -13.72 24.11 -31.93
N ASP A 342 -14.76 24.91 -31.72
CA ASP A 342 -15.74 25.23 -32.74
C ASP A 342 -15.11 26.02 -33.90
N THR A 343 -14.24 26.98 -33.58
CA THR A 343 -13.50 27.77 -34.57
C THR A 343 -12.56 26.92 -35.43
N HIS A 344 -11.93 25.89 -34.83
CA HIS A 344 -10.91 25.04 -35.47
C HIS A 344 -11.40 23.61 -35.81
N ALA A 345 -12.71 23.38 -35.83
CA ALA A 345 -13.28 22.04 -36.02
C ALA A 345 -12.72 21.32 -37.25
N ARG A 346 -12.62 22.02 -38.40
CA ARG A 346 -12.06 21.44 -39.63
C ARG A 346 -10.59 21.07 -39.54
N ASP A 347 -9.81 21.86 -38.84
CA ASP A 347 -8.38 21.58 -38.61
C ASP A 347 -8.20 20.35 -37.70
N PHE A 348 -9.04 20.21 -36.69
CA PHE A 348 -9.06 19.03 -35.85
C PHE A 348 -9.48 17.76 -36.60
N ASP A 349 -10.49 17.82 -37.48
CA ASP A 349 -10.91 16.68 -38.28
C ASP A 349 -9.84 16.26 -39.29
N ALA A 350 -9.17 17.20 -39.92
CA ALA A 350 -8.08 16.94 -40.85
C ALA A 350 -6.88 16.30 -40.11
N LEU A 351 -6.54 16.84 -38.93
CA LEU A 351 -5.48 16.32 -38.10
C LEU A 351 -5.82 14.90 -37.59
N PHE A 352 -7.04 14.66 -37.12
CA PHE A 352 -7.53 13.36 -36.69
C PHE A 352 -7.47 12.33 -37.82
N SER A 353 -7.95 12.67 -39.04
CA SER A 353 -7.89 11.80 -40.18
C SER A 353 -6.46 11.42 -40.61
N ARG A 354 -5.50 12.34 -40.40
CA ARG A 354 -4.08 12.09 -40.63
C ARG A 354 -3.47 11.12 -39.64
N TYR A 355 -3.87 11.23 -38.36
CA TYR A 355 -3.37 10.35 -37.27
C TYR A 355 -4.03 8.97 -37.28
N GLN A 356 -5.28 8.83 -37.75
CA GLN A 356 -5.95 7.53 -37.89
C GLN A 356 -5.17 6.50 -38.71
N LYS A 357 -4.33 6.98 -39.63
CA LYS A 357 -3.49 6.14 -40.50
C LYS A 357 -2.18 5.71 -39.84
N HIS A 358 -1.88 6.18 -38.64
CA HIS A 358 -0.62 5.88 -37.95
C HIS A 358 -0.77 4.62 -37.05
N GLN A 359 0.18 3.70 -37.13
CA GLN A 359 0.14 2.39 -36.48
C GLN A 359 -0.07 2.49 -34.95
N MET A 360 0.54 3.50 -34.31
CA MET A 360 0.34 3.77 -32.87
C MET A 360 -1.12 4.14 -32.52
N PHE A 361 -1.91 4.57 -33.49
CA PHE A 361 -3.30 4.97 -33.30
C PHE A 361 -4.23 3.78 -33.48
N THR A 362 -3.89 2.83 -34.37
CA THR A 362 -4.64 1.60 -34.59
C THR A 362 -4.63 0.70 -33.36
N ASP A 363 -3.53 0.63 -32.66
CA ASP A 363 -3.43 -0.14 -31.41
C ASP A 363 -4.29 0.46 -30.28
N ALA A 364 -4.35 1.80 -30.18
CA ALA A 364 -5.23 2.49 -29.26
C ALA A 364 -6.72 2.39 -29.66
N GLN A 365 -7.02 2.39 -30.95
CA GLN A 365 -8.38 2.34 -31.49
C GLN A 365 -9.04 0.96 -31.32
N SER A 366 -8.28 -0.13 -31.36
CA SER A 366 -8.80 -1.48 -31.13
C SER A 366 -9.39 -1.65 -29.74
N GLU A 367 -8.93 -0.87 -28.75
CA GLU A 367 -9.49 -0.83 -27.40
C GLU A 367 -10.64 0.19 -27.25
N ILE A 368 -10.57 1.34 -27.94
CA ILE A 368 -11.59 2.42 -27.87
C ILE A 368 -12.85 2.08 -28.69
N SER A 369 -12.73 1.36 -29.81
CA SER A 369 -13.87 1.00 -30.68
C SER A 369 -14.77 -0.10 -30.10
N ARG A 370 -14.42 -0.73 -29.00
CA ARG A 370 -15.29 -1.66 -28.25
C ARG A 370 -16.31 -0.94 -27.35
N GLU A 371 -16.13 0.35 -27.05
CA GLU A 371 -17.13 1.16 -26.37
C GLU A 371 -18.04 1.82 -27.45
N LYS A 372 -19.27 1.31 -27.62
CA LYS A 372 -20.29 1.90 -28.50
C LYS A 372 -20.50 3.38 -28.16
N PRO A 373 -20.48 4.30 -29.11
CA PRO A 373 -20.91 5.67 -28.83
C PRO A 373 -22.40 5.63 -28.51
N THR A 374 -22.76 6.05 -27.31
CA THR A 374 -24.15 6.37 -26.98
C THR A 374 -24.58 7.54 -27.88
N THR A 375 -25.55 7.25 -28.74
CA THR A 375 -26.21 8.23 -29.62
C THR A 375 -27.00 9.22 -28.75
N GLY A 376 -26.37 10.31 -28.36
CA GLY A 376 -27.01 11.49 -27.82
C GLY A 376 -26.77 12.65 -28.79
N ARG A 377 -27.84 13.15 -29.41
CA ARG A 377 -27.80 14.37 -30.21
C ARG A 377 -27.29 15.54 -29.37
N GLY A 378 -26.23 16.17 -29.81
CA GLY A 378 -25.83 17.47 -29.32
C GLY A 378 -24.39 17.49 -28.84
N GLY A 379 -23.54 18.03 -29.67
CA GLY A 379 -22.33 18.65 -29.19
C GLY A 379 -21.04 17.93 -29.50
N CYS A 380 -20.33 18.62 -30.23
CA CYS A 380 -18.90 18.91 -30.19
C CYS A 380 -18.01 17.86 -29.57
N CYS A 381 -17.10 17.39 -30.38
CA CYS A 381 -15.81 16.76 -30.02
C CYS A 381 -15.71 16.17 -28.61
N SER A 382 -15.92 14.88 -28.50
CA SER A 382 -15.68 14.20 -27.21
C SER A 382 -14.29 14.58 -26.71
N SER A 383 -14.19 14.99 -25.44
CA SER A 383 -12.95 15.39 -24.76
C SER A 383 -11.80 14.39 -24.93
N ARG A 384 -12.11 13.11 -25.20
CA ARG A 384 -11.15 12.03 -25.50
C ARG A 384 -10.48 12.16 -26.88
N ARG A 385 -11.18 12.68 -27.91
CA ARG A 385 -10.56 12.90 -29.24
C ARG A 385 -9.53 14.04 -29.22
N LEU A 386 -9.76 15.04 -28.39
CA LEU A 386 -8.91 16.22 -28.30
C LEU A 386 -7.71 16.04 -27.40
N SER A 387 -7.77 15.17 -26.40
CA SER A 387 -6.62 14.84 -25.56
C SER A 387 -5.49 14.12 -26.31
N LEU A 388 -5.84 13.33 -27.32
CA LEU A 388 -4.87 12.71 -28.22
C LEU A 388 -4.16 13.74 -29.12
N LEU A 389 -4.84 14.84 -29.45
CA LEU A 389 -4.31 15.90 -30.29
C LEU A 389 -3.47 16.92 -29.51
N SER A 390 -3.78 17.16 -28.25
CA SER A 390 -3.02 18.10 -27.40
C SER A 390 -1.59 17.65 -27.10
N PHE A 391 -1.32 16.34 -27.16
CA PHE A 391 -0.01 15.78 -26.80
C PHE A 391 1.11 16.05 -27.83
N ARG A 392 0.81 16.38 -29.09
CA ARG A 392 1.82 16.67 -30.11
C ARG A 392 1.97 18.15 -30.47
N MET A 393 1.25 19.03 -29.80
CA MET A 393 1.45 20.49 -29.96
C MET A 393 2.45 21.07 -28.96
N TRP A 394 3.12 20.21 -28.17
CA TRP A 394 4.25 20.47 -27.30
C TRP A 394 5.41 19.56 -27.75
#